data_d8e518f680b5d3bf52a8cdf46bd8ec52
#
_entry.id   d8e518f680b5d3bf52a8cdf46bd8ec52
#
_cell.length_a   1.000
_cell.length_b   1.000
_cell.length_c   1.000
_cell.angle_alpha   90.00
_cell.angle_beta   90.00
_cell.angle_gamma   90.00
#
_symmetry.space_group_name_H-M   'P 1'
#
loop_
_entity.id
_entity.type
_entity.pdbx_description
1 polymer ?
#
loop_
_entity_poly.entity_id
_entity_poly.type
_entity_poly.pdbx_seq_one_letter_code
_entity_poly.pdbx_strand_id
1 'polypeptide(L)'
;MSKSIAVIIMLAAAGAVYGADYKIGFVNTERLFREAAPAKRAQQKLEKEFAARDADLQKLSKQVRDLQALLDKDGTTMGEAERRNKERDLANQSRDLQRMQREIREDVNLRRNEELTGLQERANKVIQQIANDEKFDLILQDPVVFASQRIDITEKVIKALADK
;
A
#
# COMPACT_ATOMS: atom_id res chain seq x y z
N MET A 1 75.86 -38.08 -34.88
CA MET A 1 75.56 -36.71 -34.54
C MET A 1 74.02 -36.54 -34.66
N SER A 2 73.32 -36.79 -33.57
CA SER A 2 71.86 -36.74 -33.57
C SER A 2 71.43 -35.55 -32.64
N LYS A 3 70.79 -34.54 -33.19
CA LYS A 3 70.27 -33.41 -32.45
C LYS A 3 68.79 -33.70 -32.05
N SER A 4 68.61 -34.00 -30.79
CA SER A 4 67.25 -34.13 -30.18
C SER A 4 66.63 -32.79 -30.01
N ILE A 5 65.55 -32.53 -30.74
CA ILE A 5 64.72 -31.34 -30.57
C ILE A 5 63.63 -31.66 -29.52
N ALA A 6 63.80 -31.13 -28.34
CA ALA A 6 62.78 -31.20 -27.29
C ALA A 6 61.67 -30.17 -27.60
N VAL A 7 60.50 -30.65 -28.01
CA VAL A 7 59.30 -29.82 -28.17
C VAL A 7 58.61 -29.70 -26.79
N ILE A 8 58.73 -28.52 -26.18
CA ILE A 8 57.99 -28.18 -24.95
C ILE A 8 56.56 -27.84 -25.35
N ILE A 9 55.62 -28.73 -25.11
CA ILE A 9 54.18 -28.45 -25.22
C ILE A 9 53.77 -27.73 -23.96
N MET A 10 53.67 -26.39 -24.07
CA MET A 10 53.10 -25.52 -23.01
C MET A 10 51.58 -25.67 -23.05
N LEU A 11 51.05 -26.55 -22.20
CA LEU A 11 49.61 -26.76 -22.03
C LEU A 11 49.07 -25.51 -21.32
N ALA A 12 48.49 -24.57 -22.08
CA ALA A 12 47.75 -23.44 -21.56
C ALA A 12 46.46 -23.96 -20.92
N ALA A 13 46.51 -24.17 -19.61
CA ALA A 13 45.30 -24.38 -18.82
C ALA A 13 44.49 -23.08 -18.81
N ALA A 14 43.62 -22.90 -19.79
CA ALA A 14 42.57 -21.88 -19.74
C ALA A 14 41.62 -22.25 -18.60
N GLY A 15 41.91 -21.74 -17.42
CA GLY A 15 40.99 -21.80 -16.27
C GLY A 15 39.69 -21.13 -16.69
N ALA A 16 38.66 -21.92 -16.93
CA ALA A 16 37.31 -21.36 -17.06
C ALA A 16 36.99 -20.67 -15.75
N VAL A 17 37.01 -19.33 -15.77
CA VAL A 17 36.48 -18.51 -14.69
C VAL A 17 34.96 -18.74 -14.71
N TYR A 18 34.52 -19.71 -13.92
CA TYR A 18 33.09 -19.84 -13.61
C TYR A 18 32.71 -18.63 -12.80
N GLY A 19 32.25 -17.58 -13.48
CA GLY A 19 31.56 -16.48 -12.81
C GLY A 19 30.37 -17.09 -12.09
N ALA A 20 30.32 -16.93 -10.78
CA ALA A 20 29.15 -17.35 -10.01
C ALA A 20 27.92 -16.63 -10.61
N ASP A 21 27.00 -17.40 -11.20
CA ASP A 21 25.79 -16.86 -11.82
C ASP A 21 24.78 -16.58 -10.68
N TYR A 22 24.87 -15.39 -10.10
CA TYR A 22 24.00 -14.97 -9.00
C TYR A 22 22.56 -14.88 -9.48
N LYS A 23 21.65 -15.60 -8.83
CA LYS A 23 20.22 -15.51 -9.07
C LYS A 23 19.63 -14.35 -8.28
N ILE A 24 19.37 -13.23 -8.97
CA ILE A 24 18.80 -12.01 -8.39
C ILE A 24 17.31 -11.93 -8.75
N GLY A 25 16.48 -11.60 -7.78
CA GLY A 25 15.07 -11.28 -7.94
C GLY A 25 14.78 -9.80 -7.60
N PHE A 26 13.72 -9.27 -8.19
CA PHE A 26 13.17 -7.96 -7.85
C PHE A 26 11.67 -8.07 -7.61
N VAL A 27 11.17 -7.39 -6.57
CA VAL A 27 9.75 -7.29 -6.24
C VAL A 27 9.33 -5.83 -6.18
N ASN A 28 8.41 -5.44 -7.06
CA ASN A 28 7.76 -4.14 -7.02
C ASN A 28 6.70 -4.13 -5.93
N THR A 29 7.01 -3.48 -4.82
CA THR A 29 6.14 -3.44 -3.63
C THR A 29 4.89 -2.60 -3.86
N GLU A 30 4.97 -1.53 -4.64
CA GLU A 30 3.80 -0.71 -4.99
C GLU A 30 2.78 -1.54 -5.79
N ARG A 31 3.25 -2.24 -6.81
CA ARG A 31 2.41 -3.14 -7.61
C ARG A 31 1.81 -4.25 -6.76
N LEU A 32 2.60 -4.84 -5.86
CA LEU A 32 2.16 -5.88 -4.94
C LEU A 32 1.03 -5.38 -4.03
N PHE A 33 1.17 -4.20 -3.41
CA PHE A 33 0.14 -3.62 -2.55
C PHE A 33 -1.12 -3.18 -3.30
N ARG A 34 -1.03 -2.90 -4.59
CA ARG A 34 -2.18 -2.55 -5.43
C ARG A 34 -2.94 -3.77 -5.93
N GLU A 35 -2.22 -4.85 -6.30
CA GLU A 35 -2.79 -5.95 -7.09
C GLU A 35 -3.04 -7.22 -6.28
N ALA A 36 -2.33 -7.46 -5.17
CA ALA A 36 -2.47 -8.67 -4.37
C ALA A 36 -3.89 -8.84 -3.81
N ALA A 37 -4.42 -10.05 -3.85
CA ALA A 37 -5.75 -10.36 -3.33
C ALA A 37 -5.94 -9.96 -1.85
N PRO A 38 -4.97 -10.16 -0.94
CA PRO A 38 -5.07 -9.66 0.42
C PRO A 38 -5.19 -8.14 0.52
N ALA A 39 -4.52 -7.37 -0.36
CA ALA A 39 -4.63 -5.91 -0.38
C ALA A 39 -6.05 -5.46 -0.74
N LYS A 40 -6.65 -6.08 -1.77
CA LYS A 40 -8.03 -5.81 -2.17
C LYS A 40 -9.02 -6.18 -1.06
N ARG A 41 -8.80 -7.30 -0.38
CA ARG A 41 -9.63 -7.70 0.77
C ARG A 41 -9.52 -6.70 1.93
N ALA A 42 -8.33 -6.20 2.23
CA ALA A 42 -8.11 -5.20 3.26
C ALA A 42 -8.83 -3.89 2.92
N GLN A 43 -8.76 -3.43 1.69
CA GLN A 43 -9.50 -2.25 1.24
C GLN A 43 -11.02 -2.43 1.40
N GLN A 44 -11.58 -3.54 0.93
CA GLN A 44 -13.01 -3.84 1.08
C GLN A 44 -13.45 -3.92 2.55
N LYS A 45 -12.59 -4.45 3.42
CA LYS A 45 -12.83 -4.50 4.86
C LYS A 45 -12.92 -3.10 5.45
N LEU A 46 -11.97 -2.21 5.11
CA LEU A 46 -12.00 -0.82 5.53
C LEU A 46 -13.24 -0.07 5.04
N GLU A 47 -13.60 -0.22 3.77
CA GLU A 47 -14.81 0.38 3.20
C GLU A 47 -16.07 -0.04 3.98
N LYS A 48 -16.19 -1.33 4.30
CA LYS A 48 -17.33 -1.85 5.08
C LYS A 48 -17.31 -1.36 6.54
N GLU A 49 -16.14 -1.33 7.17
CA GLU A 49 -15.96 -0.90 8.56
C GLU A 49 -16.37 0.56 8.74
N PHE A 50 -16.05 1.42 7.77
CA PHE A 50 -16.31 2.86 7.86
C PHE A 50 -17.61 3.32 7.19
N ALA A 51 -18.31 2.46 6.43
CA ALA A 51 -19.51 2.81 5.66
C ALA A 51 -20.61 3.48 6.50
N ALA A 52 -20.88 2.98 7.71
CA ALA A 52 -21.89 3.57 8.59
C ALA A 52 -21.50 4.97 9.08
N ARG A 53 -20.22 5.14 9.46
CA ARG A 53 -19.70 6.44 9.92
C ARG A 53 -19.65 7.47 8.78
N ASP A 54 -19.35 7.05 7.56
CA ASP A 54 -19.42 7.90 6.38
C ASP A 54 -20.85 8.35 6.08
N ALA A 55 -21.83 7.46 6.24
CA ALA A 55 -23.24 7.80 6.09
C ALA A 55 -23.68 8.82 7.14
N ASP A 56 -23.28 8.66 8.41
CA ASP A 56 -23.56 9.60 9.49
C ASP A 56 -22.91 10.95 9.23
N LEU A 57 -21.67 10.97 8.74
CA LEU A 57 -20.96 12.18 8.36
C LEU A 57 -21.67 12.95 7.25
N GLN A 58 -22.13 12.24 6.20
CA GLN A 58 -22.89 12.83 5.10
C GLN A 58 -24.22 13.42 5.59
N LYS A 59 -24.92 12.70 6.47
CA LYS A 59 -26.17 13.16 7.07
C LYS A 59 -25.95 14.46 7.88
N LEU A 60 -24.96 14.48 8.77
CA LEU A 60 -24.63 15.67 9.56
C LEU A 60 -24.18 16.84 8.67
N SER A 61 -23.37 16.56 7.65
CA SER A 61 -22.95 17.56 6.66
C SER A 61 -24.15 18.17 5.92
N LYS A 62 -25.14 17.36 5.58
CA LYS A 62 -26.39 17.86 4.97
C LYS A 62 -27.18 18.72 5.94
N GLN A 63 -27.33 18.30 7.20
CA GLN A 63 -28.05 19.05 8.23
C GLN A 63 -27.42 20.43 8.46
N VAL A 64 -26.09 20.50 8.55
CA VAL A 64 -25.35 21.78 8.67
C VAL A 64 -25.62 22.70 7.49
N ARG A 65 -25.55 22.18 6.25
CA ARG A 65 -25.85 22.98 5.05
C ARG A 65 -27.28 23.45 4.99
N ASP A 66 -28.25 22.59 5.31
CA ASP A 66 -29.67 22.93 5.28
C ASP A 66 -29.99 24.00 6.33
N LEU A 67 -29.42 23.87 7.53
CA LEU A 67 -29.61 24.86 8.61
C LEU A 67 -28.95 26.20 8.28
N GLN A 68 -27.77 26.18 7.67
CA GLN A 68 -27.13 27.43 7.20
C GLN A 68 -27.99 28.10 6.13
N ALA A 69 -28.44 27.35 5.11
CA ALA A 69 -29.29 27.90 4.06
C ALA A 69 -30.62 28.45 4.57
N LEU A 70 -31.19 27.82 5.62
CA LEU A 70 -32.40 28.30 6.25
C LEU A 70 -32.14 29.67 6.97
N LEU A 71 -31.04 29.79 7.71
CA LEU A 71 -30.67 31.04 8.38
C LEU A 71 -30.36 32.16 7.37
N ASP A 72 -29.68 31.83 6.27
CA ASP A 72 -29.36 32.80 5.21
C ASP A 72 -30.62 33.32 4.51
N LYS A 73 -31.62 32.44 4.30
CA LYS A 73 -32.86 32.80 3.61
C LYS A 73 -33.85 33.52 4.50
N ASP A 74 -34.14 32.96 5.68
CA ASP A 74 -35.27 33.33 6.50
C ASP A 74 -34.86 34.00 7.82
N GLY A 75 -33.54 34.10 8.11
CA GLY A 75 -33.00 34.56 9.39
C GLY A 75 -33.42 35.99 9.75
N THR A 76 -33.66 36.86 8.75
CA THR A 76 -34.13 38.27 9.00
C THR A 76 -35.61 38.33 9.34
N THR A 77 -36.40 37.33 8.95
CA THR A 77 -37.84 37.27 9.20
C THR A 77 -38.21 36.45 10.43
N MET A 78 -37.24 35.65 10.95
CA MET A 78 -37.43 34.84 12.16
C MET A 78 -37.51 35.70 13.42
N GLY A 79 -38.27 35.21 14.42
CA GLY A 79 -38.23 35.80 15.77
C GLY A 79 -36.81 35.68 16.36
N GLU A 80 -36.38 36.70 17.10
CA GLU A 80 -35.02 36.80 17.62
C GLU A 80 -34.59 35.58 18.45
N ALA A 81 -35.48 35.06 19.29
CA ALA A 81 -35.22 33.87 20.12
C ALA A 81 -35.03 32.61 19.27
N GLU A 82 -35.83 32.45 18.22
CA GLU A 82 -35.72 31.32 17.28
C GLU A 82 -34.42 31.39 16.49
N ARG A 83 -34.10 32.55 15.93
CA ARG A 83 -32.84 32.79 15.22
C ARG A 83 -31.62 32.45 16.05
N ARG A 84 -31.56 32.97 17.31
CA ARG A 84 -30.46 32.68 18.24
C ARG A 84 -30.34 31.17 18.56
N ASN A 85 -31.45 30.46 18.65
CA ASN A 85 -31.43 29.01 18.88
C ASN A 85 -30.85 28.27 17.68
N LYS A 86 -31.31 28.62 16.45
CA LYS A 86 -30.78 28.00 15.20
C LYS A 86 -29.32 28.33 14.97
N GLU A 87 -28.86 29.56 15.27
CA GLU A 87 -27.46 29.95 15.21
C GLU A 87 -26.59 29.12 16.17
N ARG A 88 -27.09 28.87 17.40
CA ARG A 88 -26.40 27.97 18.35
C ARG A 88 -26.35 26.54 17.88
N ASP A 89 -27.46 26.03 17.33
CA ASP A 89 -27.52 24.67 16.78
C ASP A 89 -26.56 24.50 15.60
N LEU A 90 -26.50 25.46 14.70
CA LEU A 90 -25.55 25.50 13.60
C LEU A 90 -24.11 25.46 14.09
N ALA A 91 -23.78 26.29 15.08
CA ALA A 91 -22.44 26.31 15.67
C ALA A 91 -22.07 24.99 16.34
N ASN A 92 -23.03 24.32 17.02
CA ASN A 92 -22.82 23.01 17.64
C ASN A 92 -22.62 21.92 16.59
N GLN A 93 -23.55 21.82 15.62
CA GLN A 93 -23.48 20.82 14.56
C GLN A 93 -22.22 20.99 13.68
N SER A 94 -21.79 22.24 13.42
CA SER A 94 -20.56 22.51 12.69
C SER A 94 -19.31 22.03 13.44
N ARG A 95 -19.28 22.22 14.77
CA ARG A 95 -18.18 21.67 15.60
C ARG A 95 -18.18 20.14 15.61
N ASP A 96 -19.36 19.53 15.73
CA ASP A 96 -19.51 18.07 15.70
C ASP A 96 -19.10 17.50 14.35
N LEU A 97 -19.48 18.14 13.24
CA LEU A 97 -19.07 17.76 11.89
C LEU A 97 -17.54 17.79 11.75
N GLN A 98 -16.89 18.87 12.18
CA GLN A 98 -15.42 18.97 12.12
C GLN A 98 -14.73 17.92 12.99
N ARG A 99 -15.27 17.65 14.19
CA ARG A 99 -14.75 16.60 15.07
C ARG A 99 -14.88 15.22 14.39
N MET A 100 -16.06 14.87 13.92
CA MET A 100 -16.33 13.59 13.25
C MET A 100 -15.44 13.39 12.02
N GLN A 101 -15.23 14.45 11.21
CA GLN A 101 -14.32 14.39 10.06
C GLN A 101 -12.88 14.07 10.47
N ARG A 102 -12.38 14.66 11.57
CA ARG A 102 -11.03 14.37 12.06
C ARG A 102 -10.93 12.93 12.57
N GLU A 103 -11.85 12.52 13.43
CA GLU A 103 -11.88 11.17 14.03
C GLU A 103 -11.92 10.10 12.95
N ILE A 104 -12.81 10.22 11.96
CA ILE A 104 -12.88 9.25 10.84
C ILE A 104 -11.56 9.21 10.08
N ARG A 105 -10.97 10.36 9.76
CA ARG A 105 -9.70 10.42 9.02
C ARG A 105 -8.56 9.78 9.79
N GLU A 106 -8.47 10.04 11.08
CA GLU A 106 -7.44 9.47 11.95
C GLU A 106 -7.60 7.96 12.06
N ASP A 107 -8.82 7.47 12.30
CA ASP A 107 -9.12 6.04 12.42
C ASP A 107 -8.89 5.29 11.10
N VAL A 108 -9.33 5.86 9.96
CA VAL A 108 -9.07 5.27 8.63
C VAL A 108 -7.56 5.16 8.37
N ASN A 109 -6.79 6.21 8.68
CA ASN A 109 -5.34 6.18 8.50
C ASN A 109 -4.67 5.13 9.40
N LEU A 110 -5.09 5.06 10.67
CA LEU A 110 -4.59 4.05 11.61
C LEU A 110 -4.87 2.64 11.10
N ARG A 111 -6.13 2.35 10.77
CA ARG A 111 -6.54 1.03 10.27
C ARG A 111 -5.87 0.66 8.95
N ARG A 112 -5.71 1.62 8.05
CA ARG A 112 -4.97 1.42 6.80
C ARG A 112 -3.51 1.04 7.06
N ASN A 113 -2.84 1.73 7.98
CA ASN A 113 -1.45 1.43 8.31
C ASN A 113 -1.30 0.05 8.95
N GLU A 114 -2.24 -0.37 9.82
CA GLU A 114 -2.27 -1.71 10.39
C GLU A 114 -2.41 -2.79 9.31
N GLU A 115 -3.34 -2.62 8.38
CA GLU A 115 -3.54 -3.58 7.27
C GLU A 115 -2.32 -3.64 6.32
N LEU A 116 -1.68 -2.48 6.04
CA LEU A 116 -0.46 -2.44 5.24
C LEU A 116 0.71 -3.12 5.93
N THR A 117 0.89 -2.93 7.24
CA THR A 117 1.93 -3.62 8.03
C THR A 117 1.72 -5.12 8.00
N GLY A 118 0.50 -5.59 8.24
CA GLY A 118 0.19 -7.02 8.17
C GLY A 118 0.37 -7.62 6.78
N LEU A 119 0.11 -6.85 5.72
CA LEU A 119 0.38 -7.27 4.34
C LEU A 119 1.87 -7.36 4.05
N GLN A 120 2.66 -6.37 4.50
CA GLN A 120 4.12 -6.36 4.36
C GLN A 120 4.76 -7.59 5.02
N GLU A 121 4.34 -7.91 6.23
CA GLU A 121 4.85 -9.09 6.95
C GLU A 121 4.55 -10.40 6.21
N ARG A 122 3.33 -10.53 5.68
CA ARG A 122 2.95 -11.70 4.86
C ARG A 122 3.75 -11.76 3.56
N ALA A 123 3.92 -10.62 2.90
CA ALA A 123 4.73 -10.53 1.68
C ALA A 123 6.17 -10.95 1.93
N ASN A 124 6.79 -10.46 3.00
CA ASN A 124 8.16 -10.83 3.37
C ASN A 124 8.31 -12.34 3.61
N LYS A 125 7.35 -12.96 4.30
CA LYS A 125 7.36 -14.43 4.52
C LYS A 125 7.27 -15.20 3.20
N VAL A 126 6.41 -14.77 2.28
CA VAL A 126 6.26 -15.39 0.95
C VAL A 126 7.52 -15.20 0.12
N ILE A 127 8.10 -14.00 0.12
CA ILE A 127 9.35 -13.70 -0.60
C ILE A 127 10.50 -14.57 -0.07
N GLN A 128 10.64 -14.70 1.26
CA GLN A 128 11.66 -15.57 1.87
C GLN A 128 11.45 -17.04 1.50
N GLN A 129 10.21 -17.51 1.46
CA GLN A 129 9.91 -18.87 1.04
C GLN A 129 10.32 -19.09 -0.42
N ILE A 130 9.93 -18.20 -1.34
CA ILE A 130 10.31 -18.25 -2.76
C ILE A 130 11.84 -18.19 -2.90
N ALA A 131 12.51 -17.32 -2.12
CA ALA A 131 13.96 -17.20 -2.15
C ALA A 131 14.66 -18.52 -1.82
N ASN A 132 14.21 -19.19 -0.76
CA ASN A 132 14.76 -20.48 -0.33
C ASN A 132 14.46 -21.60 -1.31
N ASP A 133 13.21 -21.72 -1.74
CA ASP A 133 12.75 -22.82 -2.61
C ASP A 133 13.42 -22.76 -3.99
N GLU A 134 13.61 -21.53 -4.52
CA GLU A 134 14.19 -21.32 -5.84
C GLU A 134 15.66 -20.93 -5.82
N LYS A 135 16.29 -20.91 -4.63
CA LYS A 135 17.73 -20.62 -4.45
C LYS A 135 18.14 -19.27 -5.04
N PHE A 136 17.39 -18.22 -4.70
CA PHE A 136 17.83 -16.85 -4.98
C PHE A 136 18.96 -16.47 -4.04
N ASP A 137 19.99 -15.81 -4.57
CA ASP A 137 21.10 -15.24 -3.79
C ASP A 137 20.74 -13.87 -3.22
N LEU A 138 19.88 -13.12 -3.92
CA LEU A 138 19.43 -11.80 -3.52
C LEU A 138 18.05 -11.49 -4.08
N ILE A 139 17.16 -10.97 -3.24
CA ILE A 139 15.90 -10.37 -3.70
C ILE A 139 15.85 -8.91 -3.22
N LEU A 140 15.69 -7.99 -4.17
CA LEU A 140 15.56 -6.56 -3.93
C LEU A 140 14.08 -6.16 -3.93
N GLN A 141 13.78 -5.11 -3.17
CA GLN A 141 12.48 -4.42 -3.17
C GLN A 141 12.68 -2.94 -3.48
N ASP A 142 11.60 -2.23 -3.83
CA ASP A 142 11.66 -0.79 -3.97
C ASP A 142 12.26 -0.09 -2.72
N PRO A 143 13.02 1.03 -2.90
CA PRO A 143 13.24 1.77 -4.13
C PRO A 143 14.42 1.23 -4.96
N VAL A 144 14.18 0.89 -6.23
CA VAL A 144 15.20 0.51 -7.20
C VAL A 144 15.05 1.38 -8.44
N VAL A 145 16.17 1.94 -8.94
CA VAL A 145 16.14 2.83 -10.11
C VAL A 145 15.74 2.10 -11.39
N PHE A 146 16.19 0.86 -11.54
CA PHE A 146 15.90 0.03 -12.71
C PHE A 146 15.99 -1.45 -12.35
N ALA A 147 14.99 -2.21 -12.78
CA ALA A 147 14.99 -3.67 -12.79
C ALA A 147 14.45 -4.17 -14.12
N SER A 148 15.16 -5.10 -14.76
CA SER A 148 14.67 -5.72 -16.00
C SER A 148 13.53 -6.69 -15.70
N GLN A 149 12.65 -6.92 -16.69
CA GLN A 149 11.58 -7.91 -16.56
C GLN A 149 12.11 -9.33 -16.28
N ARG A 150 13.34 -9.62 -16.66
CA ARG A 150 13.97 -10.93 -16.45
C ARG A 150 14.13 -11.29 -14.97
N ILE A 151 14.36 -10.28 -14.11
CA ILE A 151 14.55 -10.47 -12.67
C ILE A 151 13.29 -10.15 -11.86
N ASP A 152 12.24 -9.61 -12.50
CA ASP A 152 10.99 -9.25 -11.83
C ASP A 152 10.19 -10.50 -11.47
N ILE A 153 10.07 -10.77 -10.17
CA ILE A 153 9.29 -11.88 -9.62
C ILE A 153 7.98 -11.41 -8.94
N THR A 154 7.59 -10.13 -9.15
CA THR A 154 6.43 -9.53 -8.49
C THR A 154 5.16 -10.34 -8.71
N GLU A 155 4.89 -10.76 -9.95
CA GLU A 155 3.71 -11.57 -10.30
C GLU A 155 3.68 -12.92 -9.56
N LYS A 156 4.84 -13.56 -9.40
CA LYS A 156 4.96 -14.79 -8.64
C LYS A 156 4.61 -14.59 -7.17
N VAL A 157 5.09 -13.49 -6.56
CA VAL A 157 4.78 -13.15 -5.18
C VAL A 157 3.28 -12.84 -5.01
N ILE A 158 2.68 -12.09 -5.95
CA ILE A 158 1.24 -11.78 -5.95
C ILE A 158 0.40 -13.06 -5.97
N LYS A 159 0.73 -14.02 -6.83
CA LYS A 159 0.04 -15.31 -6.90
C LYS A 159 0.20 -16.12 -5.61
N ALA A 160 1.42 -16.24 -5.10
CA ALA A 160 1.67 -16.96 -3.86
C ALA A 160 0.99 -16.33 -2.62
N LEU A 161 0.72 -15.02 -2.63
CA LEU A 161 -0.07 -14.33 -1.60
C LEU A 161 -1.58 -14.57 -1.73
N ALA A 162 -2.07 -14.91 -2.92
CA ALA A 162 -3.49 -15.19 -3.12
C ALA A 162 -3.92 -16.52 -2.50
N ASP A 163 -3.00 -17.49 -2.45
CA ASP A 163 -3.22 -18.86 -2.00
C ASP A 163 -3.12 -19.01 -0.46
N LYS A 164 -2.78 -17.91 0.25
CA LYS A 164 -2.65 -17.86 1.72
C LYS A 164 -3.59 -16.82 2.32
#